data_d7998aeda05763874ebc227aa900198e
#
_entry.id   d7998aeda05763874ebc227aa900198e
#
_cell.length_a   1.000
_cell.length_b   1.000
_cell.length_c   1.000
_cell.angle_alpha   90.00
_cell.angle_beta   90.00
_cell.angle_gamma   90.00
#
_symmetry.space_group_name_H-M   'P 1'
#
loop_
_entity.id
_entity.type
_entity.pdbx_description
1 polymer ?
#
loop_
_entity_poly.entity_id
_entity_poly.type
_entity_poly.pdbx_seq_one_letter_code
_entity_poly.pdbx_strand_id
1 'polypeptide(L)'
;MRIFHLIFREFIHRKVNFLLSLLAMVMAVALFVSFFTTGNASRRETTRLMRDIGFNLRIIPKQTDMSKFWITGFSEHTMPEEYVNYFANRKDISYNHLIATLQERITWRGIQAILTGIAPQEVVPPGKQKRPMTFSIEPKTAYTIKPGTVYLGFELASGLDIKTGEKIDIMGKSFAVARRRPETGSDEDIRIYAHLRDVQELLGKEGRINEIKALECLCFDPDKDSLTILRDELEQILPEAKVIEIRSIAKAREKQRLMVDSHFALIMPIVLIACAAWIGVLAMINVRERQQEIGIMRALGYGSGKIASLFLGKALMIGLIGAAVGFSIGTGLALRYGPDIFQITAKMIKPEYSLLIWSLIAAPAFAALSSFIPAMVAVTQDPALTLREE
;
A
#
# COMPACT_ATOMS: atom_id res chain seq x y z
N MET A 1 -28.72 -41.08 -9.16
CA MET A 1 -29.00 -39.89 -8.34
C MET A 1 -27.78 -38.98 -8.38
N ARG A 2 -27.92 -37.68 -8.74
CA ARG A 2 -26.77 -36.77 -8.85
C ARG A 2 -26.29 -36.44 -7.44
N ILE A 3 -25.00 -36.57 -7.16
CA ILE A 3 -24.33 -36.28 -5.86
C ILE A 3 -24.76 -34.92 -5.30
N PHE A 4 -24.92 -33.93 -6.16
CA PHE A 4 -25.43 -32.59 -5.82
C PHE A 4 -26.81 -32.57 -5.11
N HIS A 5 -27.72 -33.48 -5.53
CA HIS A 5 -29.06 -33.54 -4.94
C HIS A 5 -29.05 -34.12 -3.53
N LEU A 6 -28.11 -35.04 -3.28
CA LEU A 6 -27.88 -35.62 -1.96
C LEU A 6 -27.29 -34.58 -1.00
N ILE A 7 -26.29 -33.82 -1.45
CA ILE A 7 -25.67 -32.76 -0.64
C ILE A 7 -26.71 -31.69 -0.27
N PHE A 8 -27.57 -31.28 -1.22
CA PHE A 8 -28.59 -30.24 -0.96
C PHE A 8 -29.68 -30.68 0.01
N ARG A 9 -30.17 -31.91 -0.12
CA ARG A 9 -31.14 -32.51 0.84
C ARG A 9 -30.56 -32.62 2.24
N GLU A 10 -29.29 -32.88 2.34
CA GLU A 10 -28.56 -32.98 3.57
C GLU A 10 -28.44 -31.65 4.32
N PHE A 11 -28.26 -30.53 3.60
CA PHE A 11 -28.25 -29.20 4.22
C PHE A 11 -29.56 -28.86 4.91
N ILE A 12 -30.68 -29.36 4.33
CA ILE A 12 -32.04 -29.11 4.89
C ILE A 12 -32.30 -30.00 6.12
N HIS A 13 -31.73 -31.22 6.18
CA HIS A 13 -31.99 -32.17 7.27
C HIS A 13 -31.12 -31.92 8.51
N ARG A 14 -29.84 -31.51 8.34
CA ARG A 14 -28.89 -31.30 9.45
C ARG A 14 -28.43 -29.84 9.53
N LYS A 15 -29.40 -28.96 9.77
CA LYS A 15 -29.20 -27.49 9.75
C LYS A 15 -28.12 -27.01 10.74
N VAL A 16 -28.06 -27.60 11.93
CA VAL A 16 -27.16 -27.15 13.00
C VAL A 16 -25.69 -27.38 12.62
N ASN A 17 -25.33 -28.58 12.18
CA ASN A 17 -23.96 -28.91 11.82
C ASN A 17 -23.50 -28.17 10.56
N PHE A 18 -24.41 -27.96 9.62
CA PHE A 18 -24.14 -27.12 8.45
C PHE A 18 -23.87 -25.68 8.84
N LEU A 19 -24.74 -25.09 9.69
CA LEU A 19 -24.60 -23.71 10.17
C LEU A 19 -23.31 -23.52 10.97
N LEU A 20 -22.96 -24.47 11.86
CA LEU A 20 -21.71 -24.38 12.63
C LEU A 20 -20.47 -24.41 11.73
N SER A 21 -20.44 -25.32 10.74
CA SER A 21 -19.34 -25.42 9.78
C SER A 21 -19.27 -24.18 8.88
N LEU A 22 -20.42 -23.68 8.44
CA LEU A 22 -20.51 -22.46 7.64
C LEU A 22 -20.06 -21.25 8.46
N LEU A 23 -20.52 -21.13 9.71
CA LEU A 23 -20.11 -20.04 10.60
C LEU A 23 -18.61 -20.01 10.84
N ALA A 24 -18.01 -21.20 11.07
CA ALA A 24 -16.56 -21.30 11.22
C ALA A 24 -15.82 -20.82 9.97
N MET A 25 -16.28 -21.24 8.79
CA MET A 25 -15.67 -20.79 7.52
C MET A 25 -15.87 -19.31 7.27
N VAL A 26 -17.07 -18.78 7.53
CA VAL A 26 -17.36 -17.34 7.42
C VAL A 26 -16.48 -16.54 8.36
N MET A 27 -16.32 -16.97 9.62
CA MET A 27 -15.45 -16.30 10.58
C MET A 27 -13.98 -16.34 10.13
N ALA A 28 -13.49 -17.49 9.67
CA ALA A 28 -12.12 -17.62 9.17
C ALA A 28 -11.84 -16.65 8.01
N VAL A 29 -12.72 -16.65 7.00
CA VAL A 29 -12.58 -15.78 5.84
C VAL A 29 -12.79 -14.31 6.22
N ALA A 30 -13.75 -14.00 7.07
CA ALA A 30 -14.01 -12.62 7.50
C ALA A 30 -12.84 -12.03 8.27
N LEU A 31 -12.24 -12.78 9.18
CA LEU A 31 -11.03 -12.36 9.90
C LEU A 31 -9.85 -12.17 8.95
N PHE A 32 -9.64 -13.12 8.03
CA PHE A 32 -8.58 -13.01 7.04
C PHE A 32 -8.75 -11.77 6.16
N VAL A 33 -9.94 -11.59 5.58
CA VAL A 33 -10.25 -10.46 4.69
C VAL A 33 -10.18 -9.13 5.44
N SER A 34 -10.74 -9.05 6.65
CA SER A 34 -10.72 -7.85 7.48
C SER A 34 -9.28 -7.46 7.81
N PHE A 35 -8.48 -8.42 8.27
CA PHE A 35 -7.09 -8.18 8.64
C PHE A 35 -6.24 -7.77 7.44
N PHE A 36 -6.38 -8.46 6.30
CA PHE A 36 -5.64 -8.16 5.08
C PHE A 36 -6.03 -6.80 4.48
N THR A 37 -7.32 -6.50 4.43
CA THR A 37 -7.83 -5.20 3.93
C THR A 37 -7.35 -4.05 4.80
N THR A 38 -7.40 -4.21 6.12
CA THR A 38 -6.91 -3.20 7.07
C THR A 38 -5.40 -3.04 7.01
N GLY A 39 -4.67 -4.15 6.87
CA GLY A 39 -3.23 -4.15 6.71
C GLY A 39 -2.77 -3.42 5.45
N ASN A 40 -3.41 -3.68 4.32
CA ASN A 40 -3.14 -2.95 3.09
C ASN A 40 -3.49 -1.46 3.21
N ALA A 41 -4.57 -1.13 3.92
CA ALA A 41 -4.92 0.26 4.20
C ALA A 41 -3.87 0.93 5.10
N SER A 42 -3.37 0.25 6.12
CA SER A 42 -2.26 0.73 6.97
C SER A 42 -0.99 0.98 6.17
N ARG A 43 -0.62 0.06 5.27
CA ARG A 43 0.53 0.27 4.36
C ARG A 43 0.32 1.48 3.44
N ARG A 44 -0.90 1.70 2.93
CA ARG A 44 -1.23 2.87 2.10
C ARG A 44 -1.14 4.16 2.90
N GLU A 45 -1.68 4.18 4.12
CA GLU A 45 -1.61 5.35 5.00
C GLU A 45 -0.17 5.65 5.41
N THR A 46 0.60 4.64 5.79
CA THR A 46 2.02 4.77 6.05
C THR A 46 2.77 5.35 4.85
N THR A 47 2.52 4.84 3.65
CA THR A 47 3.13 5.37 2.42
C THR A 47 2.73 6.83 2.18
N ARG A 48 1.51 7.22 2.53
CA ARG A 48 1.04 8.59 2.43
C ARG A 48 1.72 9.51 3.44
N LEU A 49 1.74 9.12 4.71
CA LEU A 49 2.41 9.88 5.78
C LEU A 49 3.90 10.01 5.50
N MET A 50 4.54 8.97 4.97
CA MET A 50 5.95 9.00 4.58
C MET A 50 6.23 9.92 3.39
N ARG A 51 5.27 10.15 2.49
CA ARG A 51 5.37 11.18 1.46
C ARG A 51 5.31 12.59 2.08
N ASP A 52 4.48 12.77 3.09
CA ASP A 52 4.34 14.06 3.79
C ASP A 52 5.60 14.42 4.60
N ILE A 53 6.45 13.43 4.96
CA ILE A 53 7.77 13.66 5.63
C ILE A 53 8.82 14.25 4.66
N GLY A 54 8.60 14.17 3.34
CA GLY A 54 9.48 14.75 2.33
C GLY A 54 10.36 13.73 1.59
N PHE A 55 11.24 14.25 0.77
CA PHE A 55 12.14 13.46 -0.07
C PHE A 55 13.35 12.97 0.73
N ASN A 56 13.74 11.72 0.56
CA ASN A 56 14.89 11.13 1.24
C ASN A 56 16.19 11.28 0.45
N LEU A 57 16.11 11.54 -0.84
CA LEU A 57 17.27 11.73 -1.72
C LEU A 57 17.24 13.13 -2.31
N ARG A 58 18.39 13.82 -2.23
CA ARG A 58 18.59 15.15 -2.79
C ARG A 58 19.84 15.14 -3.66
N ILE A 59 19.71 15.54 -4.89
CA ILE A 59 20.82 15.72 -5.83
C ILE A 59 21.05 17.22 -5.97
N ILE A 60 22.23 17.67 -5.63
CA ILE A 60 22.59 19.08 -5.58
C ILE A 60 23.91 19.31 -6.32
N PRO A 61 24.24 20.56 -6.72
CA PRO A 61 25.52 20.88 -7.33
C PRO A 61 26.71 20.47 -6.45
N LYS A 62 27.75 19.92 -7.07
CA LYS A 62 28.94 19.42 -6.38
C LYS A 62 29.66 20.51 -5.58
N GLN A 63 29.61 21.73 -6.08
CA GLN A 63 30.26 22.92 -5.48
C GLN A 63 29.54 23.45 -4.23
N THR A 64 28.36 22.89 -3.89
CA THR A 64 27.55 23.35 -2.76
C THR A 64 28.30 23.25 -1.44
N ASP A 65 28.41 24.39 -0.71
CA ASP A 65 28.86 24.40 0.67
C ASP A 65 27.79 23.75 1.56
N MET A 66 28.16 22.65 2.20
CA MET A 66 27.22 21.87 3.03
C MET A 66 26.80 22.63 4.29
N SER A 67 27.68 23.48 4.84
CA SER A 67 27.35 24.26 6.03
C SER A 67 26.23 25.27 5.73
N LYS A 68 26.37 25.99 4.62
CA LYS A 68 25.34 26.92 4.15
C LYS A 68 24.08 26.17 3.74
N PHE A 69 24.22 25.05 3.02
CA PHE A 69 23.10 24.23 2.58
C PHE A 69 22.17 23.78 3.73
N TRP A 70 22.76 23.36 4.85
CA TRP A 70 21.95 22.95 6.01
C TRP A 70 21.27 24.13 6.73
N ILE A 71 21.82 25.35 6.60
CA ILE A 71 21.21 26.56 7.16
C ILE A 71 20.12 27.12 6.25
N THR A 72 20.36 27.15 4.92
CA THR A 72 19.45 27.76 3.94
C THR A 72 18.39 26.81 3.43
N GLY A 73 18.64 25.51 3.50
CA GLY A 73 17.78 24.45 2.98
C GLY A 73 17.94 24.16 1.48
N PHE A 74 18.78 24.90 0.75
CA PHE A 74 19.06 24.73 -0.68
C PHE A 74 20.46 25.20 -1.08
N SER A 75 20.91 24.88 -2.29
CA SER A 75 22.22 25.26 -2.82
C SER A 75 22.19 26.67 -3.46
N GLU A 76 23.23 27.45 -3.23
CA GLU A 76 23.46 28.73 -3.94
C GLU A 76 23.95 28.50 -5.38
N HIS A 77 24.56 27.34 -5.65
CA HIS A 77 25.03 26.95 -6.98
C HIS A 77 23.94 26.26 -7.77
N THR A 78 24.08 26.28 -9.11
CA THR A 78 23.11 25.66 -10.02
C THR A 78 23.78 24.59 -10.87
N MET A 79 22.99 23.66 -11.40
CA MET A 79 23.37 22.61 -12.34
C MET A 79 22.42 22.58 -13.52
N PRO A 80 22.75 21.92 -14.64
CA PRO A 80 21.87 21.80 -15.80
C PRO A 80 20.52 21.11 -15.45
N GLU A 81 19.41 21.63 -15.94
CA GLU A 81 18.09 21.02 -15.80
C GLU A 81 18.02 19.64 -16.49
N GLU A 82 18.79 19.44 -17.55
CA GLU A 82 18.87 18.17 -18.29
C GLU A 82 19.24 16.97 -17.43
N TYR A 83 19.89 17.19 -16.29
CA TYR A 83 20.26 16.13 -15.34
C TYR A 83 19.05 15.36 -14.81
N VAL A 84 17.88 15.99 -14.78
CA VAL A 84 16.60 15.31 -14.44
C VAL A 84 16.31 14.19 -15.42
N ASN A 85 16.53 14.42 -16.73
CA ASN A 85 16.27 13.43 -17.77
C ASN A 85 17.27 12.28 -17.74
N TYR A 86 18.54 12.55 -17.45
CA TYR A 86 19.54 11.49 -17.27
C TYR A 86 19.19 10.59 -16.09
N PHE A 87 18.76 11.16 -14.97
CA PHE A 87 18.31 10.40 -13.82
C PHE A 87 17.02 9.63 -14.12
N ALA A 88 16.07 10.26 -14.82
CA ALA A 88 14.78 9.70 -15.16
C ALA A 88 14.86 8.49 -16.10
N ASN A 89 15.81 8.47 -17.01
CA ASN A 89 15.98 7.41 -18.01
C ASN A 89 16.71 6.16 -17.47
N ARG A 90 17.24 6.20 -16.25
CA ARG A 90 17.92 5.06 -15.62
C ARG A 90 16.90 3.99 -15.19
N LYS A 91 17.16 2.74 -15.61
CA LYS A 91 16.30 1.57 -15.28
C LYS A 91 16.76 0.83 -14.02
N ASP A 92 17.98 1.02 -13.64
CA ASP A 92 18.68 0.39 -12.52
C ASP A 92 18.44 1.12 -11.20
N ILE A 93 18.04 2.40 -11.24
CA ILE A 93 17.73 3.20 -10.06
C ILE A 93 16.22 3.14 -9.81
N SER A 94 15.83 2.72 -8.62
CA SER A 94 14.43 2.70 -8.21
C SER A 94 14.07 4.02 -7.52
N TYR A 95 13.31 4.86 -8.20
CA TYR A 95 12.69 6.04 -7.61
C TYR A 95 11.19 6.07 -7.88
N ASN A 96 10.42 6.73 -7.01
CA ASN A 96 8.97 6.87 -7.18
C ASN A 96 8.58 8.23 -7.73
N HIS A 97 9.24 9.29 -7.26
CA HIS A 97 8.98 10.66 -7.67
C HIS A 97 10.29 11.39 -7.84
N LEU A 98 10.35 12.22 -8.86
CA LEU A 98 11.50 13.06 -9.19
C LEU A 98 11.02 14.47 -9.47
N ILE A 99 11.54 15.46 -8.75
CA ILE A 99 11.15 16.85 -8.87
C ILE A 99 12.39 17.73 -9.00
N ALA A 100 12.48 18.47 -10.11
CA ALA A 100 13.48 19.51 -10.29
C ALA A 100 13.01 20.80 -9.61
N THR A 101 13.91 21.46 -8.88
CA THR A 101 13.62 22.73 -8.22
C THR A 101 14.73 23.75 -8.43
N LEU A 102 14.32 25.02 -8.56
CA LEU A 102 15.20 26.18 -8.49
C LEU A 102 14.73 27.06 -7.34
N GLN A 103 15.61 27.30 -6.38
CA GLN A 103 15.29 28.02 -5.17
C GLN A 103 16.24 29.19 -4.98
N GLU A 104 15.69 30.34 -4.59
CA GLU A 104 16.45 31.55 -4.32
C GLU A 104 15.84 32.30 -3.15
N ARG A 105 16.65 32.87 -2.29
CA ARG A 105 16.19 33.79 -1.23
C ARG A 105 16.00 35.18 -1.81
N ILE A 106 14.81 35.71 -1.66
CA ILE A 106 14.47 37.06 -2.13
C ILE A 106 13.89 37.91 -1.00
N THR A 107 14.05 39.22 -1.12
CA THR A 107 13.33 40.16 -0.27
C THR A 107 12.09 40.61 -1.04
N TRP A 108 10.91 40.19 -0.59
CA TRP A 108 9.65 40.52 -1.24
C TRP A 108 8.75 41.32 -0.29
N ARG A 109 8.35 42.51 -0.69
CA ARG A 109 7.57 43.43 0.14
C ARG A 109 8.14 43.65 1.56
N GLY A 110 9.46 43.68 1.66
CA GLY A 110 10.16 43.87 2.95
C GLY A 110 10.31 42.62 3.81
N ILE A 111 9.79 41.47 3.36
CA ILE A 111 9.88 40.18 4.05
C ILE A 111 10.87 39.29 3.32
N GLN A 112 11.67 38.52 4.06
CA GLN A 112 12.53 37.49 3.50
C GLN A 112 11.66 36.30 3.09
N ALA A 113 11.68 35.96 1.81
CA ALA A 113 10.95 34.81 1.25
C ALA A 113 11.88 33.89 0.46
N ILE A 114 11.48 32.65 0.30
CA ILE A 114 12.16 31.69 -0.56
C ILE A 114 11.32 31.48 -1.82
N LEU A 115 11.77 32.04 -2.94
CA LEU A 115 11.16 31.78 -4.24
C LEU A 115 11.56 30.37 -4.69
N THR A 116 10.58 29.52 -4.96
CA THR A 116 10.78 28.11 -5.29
C THR A 116 10.07 27.77 -6.60
N GLY A 117 10.84 27.55 -7.64
CA GLY A 117 10.36 27.02 -8.92
C GLY A 117 10.30 25.52 -8.89
N ILE A 118 9.17 24.95 -9.30
CA ILE A 118 8.95 23.51 -9.35
C ILE A 118 8.57 23.10 -10.76
N ALA A 119 9.22 22.03 -11.28
CA ALA A 119 8.85 21.44 -12.56
C ALA A 119 7.54 20.64 -12.43
N PRO A 120 6.64 20.71 -13.43
CA PRO A 120 5.35 20.01 -13.38
C PRO A 120 5.46 18.49 -13.58
N GLN A 121 6.63 17.95 -13.88
CA GLN A 121 6.80 16.56 -14.27
C GLN A 121 7.14 15.69 -13.08
N GLU A 122 6.19 14.79 -12.71
CA GLU A 122 6.55 13.51 -12.11
C GLU A 122 7.12 12.63 -13.22
N VAL A 123 8.41 12.39 -13.20
CA VAL A 123 9.00 11.40 -14.11
C VAL A 123 8.79 10.03 -13.47
N VAL A 124 7.85 9.27 -14.02
CA VAL A 124 7.61 7.88 -13.62
C VAL A 124 8.54 6.97 -14.42
N PRO A 125 9.30 6.05 -13.80
CA PRO A 125 10.21 5.15 -14.51
C PRO A 125 9.50 4.37 -15.61
N PRO A 126 10.08 4.25 -16.81
CA PRO A 126 9.54 3.42 -17.86
C PRO A 126 9.49 1.96 -17.41
N GLY A 127 8.30 1.38 -17.33
CA GLY A 127 8.05 -0.01 -16.89
C GLY A 127 7.09 -0.15 -15.71
N LYS A 128 6.88 0.89 -14.90
CA LYS A 128 5.85 0.90 -13.85
C LYS A 128 4.49 1.40 -14.32
N GLN A 129 4.35 1.82 -15.56
CA GLN A 129 3.09 2.31 -16.16
C GLN A 129 1.96 1.26 -16.28
N LYS A 130 2.21 -0.02 -15.98
CA LYS A 130 1.23 -1.10 -16.16
C LYS A 130 0.47 -1.53 -14.91
N ARG A 131 0.59 -0.83 -13.79
CA ARG A 131 -0.43 -0.95 -12.74
C ARG A 131 -1.26 0.32 -12.79
N PRO A 132 -2.53 0.26 -13.20
CA PRO A 132 -3.45 1.32 -12.92
C PRO A 132 -3.60 1.35 -11.39
N MET A 133 -2.74 2.06 -10.71
CA MET A 133 -3.10 2.59 -9.41
C MET A 133 -4.17 3.62 -9.70
N THR A 134 -5.42 3.14 -9.74
CA THR A 134 -6.64 3.94 -9.71
C THR A 134 -6.71 4.66 -8.37
N PHE A 135 -5.79 5.59 -8.14
CA PHE A 135 -5.81 6.50 -7.01
C PHE A 135 -5.29 7.85 -7.46
N SER A 136 -6.20 8.64 -8.00
CA SER A 136 -6.07 10.09 -8.07
C SER A 136 -6.12 10.66 -6.64
N ILE A 137 -5.12 10.37 -5.83
CA ILE A 137 -4.77 11.21 -4.70
C ILE A 137 -3.68 12.08 -5.26
N GLU A 138 -4.00 13.34 -5.54
CA GLU A 138 -2.99 14.35 -5.84
C GLU A 138 -1.92 14.24 -4.76
N PRO A 139 -0.67 13.93 -5.12
CA PRO A 139 0.38 13.85 -4.12
C PRO A 139 0.53 15.23 -3.51
N LYS A 140 0.37 15.34 -2.19
CA LYS A 140 0.49 16.63 -1.49
C LYS A 140 1.86 17.30 -1.68
N THR A 141 2.85 16.54 -2.10
CA THR A 141 4.24 16.97 -2.33
C THR A 141 4.57 17.28 -3.79
N ALA A 142 3.81 16.80 -4.75
CA ALA A 142 3.96 17.17 -6.17
C ALA A 142 2.92 18.24 -6.51
N TYR A 143 3.36 19.48 -6.52
CA TYR A 143 2.51 20.61 -6.89
C TYR A 143 2.53 20.79 -8.39
N THR A 144 1.40 20.60 -9.04
CA THR A 144 1.24 21.05 -10.43
C THR A 144 0.86 22.52 -10.41
N ILE A 145 1.86 23.38 -10.52
CA ILE A 145 1.67 24.83 -10.54
C ILE A 145 1.56 25.26 -12.00
N LYS A 146 0.49 25.94 -12.34
CA LYS A 146 0.31 26.47 -13.71
C LYS A 146 1.21 27.69 -13.93
N PRO A 147 1.78 27.88 -15.13
CA PRO A 147 2.51 29.11 -15.46
C PRO A 147 1.67 30.35 -15.14
N GLY A 148 2.32 31.40 -14.64
CA GLY A 148 1.66 32.65 -14.22
C GLY A 148 0.86 32.55 -12.94
N THR A 149 0.91 31.44 -12.20
CA THR A 149 0.27 31.29 -10.90
C THR A 149 1.26 30.95 -9.81
N VAL A 150 0.91 31.27 -8.55
CA VAL A 150 1.74 30.95 -7.37
C VAL A 150 0.93 30.37 -6.25
N TYR A 151 1.60 29.57 -5.42
CA TYR A 151 1.10 29.19 -4.09
C TYR A 151 1.93 29.91 -3.04
N LEU A 152 1.27 30.51 -2.06
CA LEU A 152 1.93 31.24 -0.98
C LEU A 152 1.95 30.40 0.31
N GLY A 153 3.08 30.40 0.98
CA GLY A 153 3.23 29.90 2.33
C GLY A 153 2.36 30.67 3.32
N PHE A 154 2.06 30.06 4.44
CA PHE A 154 1.12 30.57 5.42
C PHE A 154 1.53 31.96 5.97
N GLU A 155 2.77 32.11 6.40
CA GLU A 155 3.29 33.37 7.00
C GLU A 155 3.25 34.53 6.00
N LEU A 156 3.66 34.29 4.75
CA LEU A 156 3.60 35.31 3.69
C LEU A 156 2.18 35.72 3.37
N ALA A 157 1.28 34.76 3.25
CA ALA A 157 -0.11 35.04 2.90
C ALA A 157 -0.87 35.74 4.05
N SER A 158 -0.58 35.36 5.30
CA SER A 158 -1.22 35.93 6.48
C SER A 158 -0.63 37.26 6.86
N GLY A 159 0.71 37.39 6.86
CA GLY A 159 1.41 38.65 7.22
C GLY A 159 1.14 39.80 6.24
N LEU A 160 0.85 39.49 4.97
CA LEU A 160 0.54 40.50 3.94
C LEU A 160 -0.95 40.59 3.59
N ASP A 161 -1.83 39.85 4.30
CA ASP A 161 -3.29 39.75 4.08
C ASP A 161 -3.68 39.46 2.63
N ILE A 162 -2.91 38.58 1.94
CA ILE A 162 -3.13 38.23 0.53
C ILE A 162 -4.17 37.16 0.44
N LYS A 163 -5.16 37.32 -0.44
CA LYS A 163 -6.26 36.36 -0.65
C LYS A 163 -6.03 35.49 -1.89
N THR A 164 -6.62 34.30 -1.89
CA THR A 164 -6.64 33.44 -3.07
C THR A 164 -7.39 34.14 -4.22
N GLY A 165 -6.82 34.11 -5.42
CA GLY A 165 -7.33 34.80 -6.61
C GLY A 165 -6.75 36.20 -6.80
N GLU A 166 -6.05 36.77 -5.83
CA GLU A 166 -5.42 38.05 -5.94
C GLU A 166 -4.22 38.04 -6.89
N LYS A 167 -3.98 39.15 -7.57
CA LYS A 167 -2.78 39.34 -8.38
C LYS A 167 -1.69 40.01 -7.59
N ILE A 168 -0.53 39.46 -7.59
CA ILE A 168 0.65 39.98 -6.88
C ILE A 168 1.80 40.18 -7.88
N ASP A 169 2.62 41.16 -7.62
CA ASP A 169 3.86 41.39 -8.35
C ASP A 169 5.04 40.74 -7.61
N ILE A 170 5.84 39.98 -8.34
CA ILE A 170 7.09 39.39 -7.85
C ILE A 170 8.18 39.74 -8.83
N MET A 171 9.13 40.58 -8.43
CA MET A 171 10.27 41.01 -9.23
C MET A 171 9.85 41.59 -10.61
N GLY A 172 8.73 42.36 -10.67
CA GLY A 172 8.23 43.01 -11.90
C GLY A 172 7.34 42.12 -12.78
N LYS A 173 7.05 40.89 -12.37
CA LYS A 173 6.13 40.00 -13.09
C LYS A 173 4.86 39.73 -12.26
N SER A 174 3.69 39.82 -12.89
CA SER A 174 2.41 39.65 -12.20
C SER A 174 2.00 38.18 -12.19
N PHE A 175 1.62 37.69 -11.01
CA PHE A 175 1.15 36.31 -10.77
C PHE A 175 -0.20 36.29 -10.09
N ALA A 176 -1.05 35.32 -10.41
CA ALA A 176 -2.27 35.06 -9.69
C ALA A 176 -2.02 34.08 -8.53
N VAL A 177 -2.51 34.42 -7.34
CA VAL A 177 -2.41 33.53 -6.18
C VAL A 177 -3.44 32.42 -6.30
N ALA A 178 -3.01 31.26 -6.79
CA ALA A 178 -3.90 30.12 -6.97
C ALA A 178 -4.25 29.42 -5.66
N ARG A 179 -3.36 29.47 -4.65
CA ARG A 179 -3.58 28.82 -3.36
C ARG A 179 -2.77 29.44 -2.24
N ARG A 180 -3.40 29.52 -1.06
CA ARG A 180 -2.70 29.75 0.22
C ARG A 180 -2.45 28.39 0.87
N ARG A 181 -1.25 28.15 1.36
CA ARG A 181 -0.93 26.89 2.05
C ARG A 181 -1.35 26.97 3.53
N PRO A 182 -1.72 25.84 4.12
CA PRO A 182 -1.93 25.78 5.56
C PRO A 182 -0.60 25.95 6.30
N GLU A 183 -0.66 26.38 7.53
CA GLU A 183 0.48 26.46 8.44
C GLU A 183 1.16 25.08 8.60
N THR A 184 2.48 25.07 8.50
CA THR A 184 3.31 23.85 8.60
C THR A 184 4.32 23.93 9.75
N GLY A 185 4.60 25.11 10.28
CA GLY A 185 5.64 25.36 11.29
C GLY A 185 7.06 25.11 10.75
N SER A 186 7.27 25.31 9.46
CA SER A 186 8.54 25.07 8.77
C SER A 186 8.88 26.22 7.79
N ASP A 187 10.04 26.13 7.15
CA ASP A 187 10.45 27.06 6.09
C ASP A 187 9.50 27.10 4.89
N GLU A 188 8.57 26.16 4.78
CA GLU A 188 7.52 26.16 3.77
C GLU A 188 6.53 27.31 3.96
N ASP A 189 6.39 27.84 5.18
CA ASP A 189 5.47 28.93 5.50
C ASP A 189 5.94 30.29 4.96
N ILE A 190 7.24 30.42 4.66
CA ILE A 190 7.85 31.60 4.03
C ILE A 190 8.21 31.37 2.56
N ARG A 191 7.67 30.32 1.90
CA ARG A 191 7.95 30.01 0.50
C ARG A 191 6.91 30.55 -0.46
N ILE A 192 7.38 31.00 -1.64
CA ILE A 192 6.57 31.31 -2.80
C ILE A 192 6.84 30.21 -3.83
N TYR A 193 5.86 29.39 -4.10
CA TYR A 193 5.96 28.32 -5.09
C TYR A 193 5.41 28.80 -6.42
N ALA A 194 6.21 28.68 -7.48
CA ALA A 194 5.82 29.03 -8.85
C ALA A 194 6.23 27.93 -9.84
N HIS A 195 5.81 28.04 -11.06
CA HIS A 195 6.27 27.17 -12.12
C HIS A 195 7.77 27.34 -12.37
N LEU A 196 8.52 26.24 -12.58
CA LEU A 196 9.98 26.30 -12.73
C LEU A 196 10.44 27.32 -13.77
N ARG A 197 9.84 27.31 -14.94
CA ARG A 197 10.18 28.24 -16.04
C ARG A 197 9.97 29.71 -15.64
N ASP A 198 8.90 30.00 -14.91
CA ASP A 198 8.64 31.38 -14.44
C ASP A 198 9.75 31.86 -13.50
N VAL A 199 10.21 30.97 -12.63
CA VAL A 199 11.29 31.30 -11.67
C VAL A 199 12.64 31.40 -12.39
N GLN A 200 12.90 30.52 -13.36
CA GLN A 200 14.11 30.61 -14.19
C GLN A 200 14.20 31.92 -14.94
N GLU A 201 13.09 32.36 -15.54
CA GLU A 201 12.98 33.63 -16.24
C GLU A 201 13.19 34.82 -15.27
N LEU A 202 12.53 34.83 -14.11
CA LEU A 202 12.68 35.89 -13.08
C LEU A 202 14.12 36.05 -12.59
N LEU A 203 14.83 34.93 -12.46
CA LEU A 203 16.18 34.90 -11.91
C LEU A 203 17.27 34.98 -13.00
N GLY A 204 16.92 34.99 -14.31
CA GLY A 204 17.87 34.93 -15.42
C GLY A 204 18.70 33.63 -15.41
N LYS A 205 18.11 32.50 -14.95
CA LYS A 205 18.77 31.20 -14.81
C LYS A 205 18.07 30.13 -15.65
N GLU A 206 17.80 30.42 -16.91
CA GLU A 206 17.12 29.51 -17.83
C GLU A 206 17.88 28.19 -17.99
N GLY A 207 17.15 27.07 -17.98
CA GLY A 207 17.74 25.73 -18.08
C GLY A 207 18.61 25.31 -16.89
N ARG A 208 18.56 26.08 -15.79
CA ARG A 208 19.34 25.78 -14.58
C ARG A 208 18.41 25.46 -13.41
N ILE A 209 18.87 24.52 -12.56
CA ILE A 209 18.22 24.12 -11.31
C ILE A 209 19.26 24.03 -10.21
N ASN A 210 18.87 24.10 -8.96
CA ASN A 210 19.81 23.93 -7.86
C ASN A 210 19.55 22.68 -7.00
N GLU A 211 18.47 21.93 -7.33
CA GLU A 211 18.18 20.69 -6.62
C GLU A 211 17.27 19.78 -7.45
N ILE A 212 17.55 18.47 -7.41
CA ILE A 212 16.61 17.42 -7.79
C ILE A 212 16.24 16.68 -6.52
N LYS A 213 14.96 16.68 -6.17
CA LYS A 213 14.40 15.92 -5.05
C LYS A 213 13.88 14.59 -5.56
N ALA A 214 14.35 13.50 -5.00
CA ALA A 214 13.90 12.17 -5.36
C ALA A 214 13.35 11.42 -4.15
N LEU A 215 12.33 10.62 -4.39
CA LEU A 215 11.75 9.71 -3.43
C LEU A 215 12.18 8.31 -3.82
N GLU A 216 13.19 7.80 -3.15
CA GLU A 216 13.70 6.46 -3.39
C GLU A 216 12.70 5.41 -2.92
N CYS A 217 12.49 4.38 -3.73
CA CYS A 217 11.87 3.15 -3.31
C CYS A 217 12.97 2.19 -2.85
N LEU A 218 13.16 2.06 -1.55
CA LEU A 218 14.09 1.09 -0.94
C LEU A 218 13.60 -0.36 -1.24
N CYS A 219 13.64 -0.76 -2.50
CA CYS A 219 13.32 -2.12 -2.93
C CYS A 219 14.58 -2.96 -3.09
N PHE A 220 15.71 -2.57 -2.48
CA PHE A 220 17.00 -3.17 -2.68
C PHE A 220 17.50 -3.98 -1.50
N ASP A 221 18.39 -4.88 -1.82
CA ASP A 221 19.11 -5.82 -0.98
C ASP A 221 19.62 -5.14 0.31
N PRO A 222 19.21 -5.59 1.50
CA PRO A 222 19.63 -4.98 2.76
C PRO A 222 21.14 -5.07 3.01
N ASP A 223 21.86 -5.89 2.26
CA ASP A 223 23.30 -6.12 2.43
C ASP A 223 24.18 -5.19 1.59
N LYS A 224 23.61 -4.34 0.74
CA LYS A 224 24.38 -3.39 -0.08
C LYS A 224 24.05 -1.96 0.33
N ASP A 225 25.08 -1.19 0.64
CA ASP A 225 24.95 0.27 0.79
C ASP A 225 24.57 0.89 -0.58
N SER A 226 23.27 0.88 -0.85
CA SER A 226 22.70 1.35 -2.10
C SER A 226 23.06 2.80 -2.40
N LEU A 227 23.32 3.60 -1.36
CA LEU A 227 23.72 4.99 -1.50
C LEU A 227 25.14 5.16 -2.05
N THR A 228 26.10 4.34 -1.61
CA THR A 228 27.46 4.39 -2.12
C THR A 228 27.50 4.01 -3.59
N ILE A 229 26.78 2.93 -3.97
CA ILE A 229 26.66 2.52 -5.38
C ILE A 229 26.01 3.64 -6.21
N LEU A 230 24.92 4.23 -5.71
CA LEU A 230 24.22 5.32 -6.40
C LEU A 230 25.10 6.57 -6.53
N ARG A 231 25.94 6.89 -5.52
CA ARG A 231 26.88 8.00 -5.61
C ARG A 231 27.93 7.77 -6.67
N ASP A 232 28.57 6.61 -6.66
CA ASP A 232 29.64 6.26 -7.60
C ASP A 232 29.11 6.25 -9.04
N GLU A 233 27.92 5.72 -9.26
CA GLU A 233 27.27 5.71 -10.57
C GLU A 233 26.83 7.10 -11.03
N LEU A 234 26.29 7.92 -10.13
CA LEU A 234 25.83 9.27 -10.47
C LEU A 234 27.00 10.25 -10.64
N GLU A 235 28.12 10.09 -9.91
CA GLU A 235 29.33 10.90 -10.14
C GLU A 235 29.89 10.73 -11.54
N GLN A 236 29.75 9.55 -12.15
CA GLN A 236 30.18 9.33 -13.53
C GLN A 236 29.26 9.99 -14.58
N ILE A 237 27.96 10.06 -14.29
CA ILE A 237 26.93 10.53 -15.23
C ILE A 237 26.63 12.01 -15.04
N LEU A 238 26.71 12.49 -13.80
CA LEU A 238 26.40 13.86 -13.39
C LEU A 238 27.62 14.49 -12.73
N PRO A 239 28.65 14.86 -13.46
CA PRO A 239 29.95 15.30 -12.91
C PRO A 239 29.84 16.58 -12.08
N GLU A 240 28.84 17.42 -12.32
CA GLU A 240 28.59 18.66 -11.58
C GLU A 240 27.64 18.48 -10.38
N ALA A 241 27.18 17.25 -10.10
CA ALA A 241 26.24 16.97 -9.02
C ALA A 241 26.81 16.04 -7.96
N LYS A 242 26.24 16.13 -6.75
CA LYS A 242 26.46 15.16 -5.65
C LYS A 242 25.13 14.73 -5.06
N VAL A 243 25.09 13.51 -4.54
CA VAL A 243 23.90 12.91 -3.94
C VAL A 243 23.98 12.99 -2.42
N ILE A 244 22.88 13.44 -1.81
CA ILE A 244 22.73 13.49 -0.35
C ILE A 244 21.50 12.66 0.03
N GLU A 245 21.68 11.75 0.97
CA GLU A 245 20.59 11.05 1.61
C GLU A 245 20.24 11.72 2.95
N ILE A 246 18.95 11.94 3.18
CA ILE A 246 18.45 12.34 4.49
C ILE A 246 18.22 11.06 5.30
N ARG A 247 19.29 10.57 5.96
CA ARG A 247 19.32 9.29 6.67
C ARG A 247 18.23 9.13 7.73
N SER A 248 17.83 10.21 8.40
CA SER A 248 16.75 10.17 9.39
C SER A 248 15.41 9.78 8.76
N ILE A 249 15.09 10.31 7.59
CA ILE A 249 13.88 9.99 6.84
C ILE A 249 13.97 8.57 6.28
N ALA A 250 15.10 8.20 5.68
CA ALA A 250 15.32 6.88 5.11
C ALA A 250 15.18 5.78 6.19
N LYS A 251 15.87 5.92 7.33
CA LYS A 251 15.81 4.98 8.45
C LYS A 251 14.41 4.90 9.09
N ALA A 252 13.70 6.02 9.21
CA ALA A 252 12.34 6.02 9.75
C ALA A 252 11.39 5.22 8.84
N ARG A 253 11.52 5.33 7.53
CA ARG A 253 10.75 4.57 6.54
C ARG A 253 11.06 3.08 6.57
N GLU A 254 12.34 2.73 6.60
CA GLU A 254 12.80 1.36 6.70
C GLU A 254 12.28 0.69 7.96
N LYS A 255 12.50 1.31 9.12
CA LYS A 255 12.04 0.80 10.43
C LYS A 255 10.53 0.57 10.45
N GLN A 256 9.76 1.50 9.92
CA GLN A 256 8.31 1.38 9.89
C GLN A 256 7.84 0.26 8.95
N ARG A 257 8.49 0.10 7.77
CA ARG A 257 8.20 -1.00 6.85
C ARG A 257 8.47 -2.35 7.52
N LEU A 258 9.66 -2.52 8.07
CA LEU A 258 10.03 -3.76 8.77
C LEU A 258 9.09 -4.09 9.92
N MET A 259 8.67 -3.08 10.69
CA MET A 259 7.71 -3.27 11.78
C MET A 259 6.36 -3.78 11.25
N VAL A 260 5.81 -3.17 10.22
CA VAL A 260 4.53 -3.60 9.64
C VAL A 260 4.65 -5.00 9.06
N ASP A 261 5.70 -5.28 8.27
CA ASP A 261 5.88 -6.58 7.63
C ASP A 261 6.13 -7.70 8.64
N SER A 262 6.87 -7.45 9.73
CA SER A 262 7.12 -8.44 10.79
C SER A 262 5.86 -8.80 11.56
N HIS A 263 5.00 -7.83 11.89
CA HIS A 263 3.72 -8.12 12.57
C HIS A 263 2.80 -8.94 11.68
N PHE A 264 2.73 -8.62 10.38
CA PHE A 264 1.92 -9.41 9.43
C PHE A 264 2.47 -10.82 9.26
N ALA A 265 3.80 -10.98 9.14
CA ALA A 265 4.46 -12.27 9.01
C ALA A 265 4.24 -13.19 10.22
N LEU A 266 4.11 -12.62 11.43
CA LEU A 266 3.86 -13.38 12.65
C LEU A 266 2.38 -13.74 12.83
N ILE A 267 1.49 -12.77 12.70
CA ILE A 267 0.06 -12.95 13.05
C ILE A 267 -0.66 -13.81 11.99
N MET A 268 -0.36 -13.63 10.70
CA MET A 268 -1.07 -14.35 9.64
C MET A 268 -0.98 -15.87 9.72
N PRO A 269 0.20 -16.50 9.89
CA PRO A 269 0.30 -17.94 10.04
C PRO A 269 -0.49 -18.46 11.25
N ILE A 270 -0.44 -17.74 12.37
CA ILE A 270 -1.14 -18.13 13.61
C ILE A 270 -2.66 -18.17 13.35
N VAL A 271 -3.22 -17.13 12.72
CA VAL A 271 -4.64 -17.08 12.39
C VAL A 271 -5.01 -18.22 11.43
N LEU A 272 -4.21 -18.46 10.38
CA LEU A 272 -4.47 -19.55 9.42
C LEU A 272 -4.42 -20.93 10.10
N ILE A 273 -3.46 -21.19 10.97
CA ILE A 273 -3.34 -22.45 11.70
C ILE A 273 -4.55 -22.64 12.63
N ALA A 274 -4.93 -21.60 13.37
CA ALA A 274 -6.09 -21.65 14.26
C ALA A 274 -7.38 -21.95 13.47
N CYS A 275 -7.58 -21.29 12.33
CA CYS A 275 -8.72 -21.56 11.44
C CYS A 275 -8.70 -22.97 10.86
N ALA A 276 -7.52 -23.48 10.47
CA ALA A 276 -7.36 -24.86 9.96
C ALA A 276 -7.72 -25.88 11.03
N ALA A 277 -7.21 -25.70 12.23
CA ALA A 277 -7.51 -26.58 13.37
C ALA A 277 -9.02 -26.58 13.70
N TRP A 278 -9.65 -25.41 13.71
CA TRP A 278 -11.09 -25.28 13.96
C TRP A 278 -11.93 -26.02 12.90
N ILE A 279 -11.64 -25.82 11.62
CA ILE A 279 -12.33 -26.48 10.52
C ILE A 279 -12.10 -28.00 10.56
N GLY A 280 -10.86 -28.42 10.87
CA GLY A 280 -10.53 -29.82 11.03
C GLY A 280 -11.29 -30.50 12.18
N VAL A 281 -11.40 -29.85 13.33
CA VAL A 281 -12.19 -30.36 14.47
C VAL A 281 -13.67 -30.49 14.10
N LEU A 282 -14.26 -29.47 13.45
CA LEU A 282 -15.66 -29.54 13.01
C LEU A 282 -15.88 -30.66 11.97
N ALA A 283 -14.93 -30.85 11.06
CA ALA A 283 -14.99 -31.92 10.09
C ALA A 283 -14.91 -33.30 10.77
N MET A 284 -14.07 -33.47 11.80
CA MET A 284 -13.97 -34.69 12.59
C MET A 284 -15.28 -35.02 13.33
N ILE A 285 -15.88 -34.02 13.98
CA ILE A 285 -17.18 -34.15 14.64
C ILE A 285 -18.25 -34.61 13.64
N ASN A 286 -18.33 -33.96 12.46
CA ASN A 286 -19.25 -34.35 11.39
C ASN A 286 -19.07 -35.80 10.93
N VAL A 287 -17.82 -36.28 10.84
CA VAL A 287 -17.52 -37.66 10.48
C VAL A 287 -17.99 -38.63 11.57
N ARG A 288 -17.67 -38.36 12.84
CA ARG A 288 -18.09 -39.21 13.98
C ARG A 288 -19.60 -39.36 14.08
N GLU A 289 -20.34 -38.26 13.92
CA GLU A 289 -21.83 -38.31 13.93
C GLU A 289 -22.44 -39.14 12.77
N ARG A 290 -21.64 -39.45 11.76
CA ARG A 290 -22.07 -40.18 10.56
C ARG A 290 -21.50 -41.58 10.40
N GLN A 291 -20.83 -42.08 11.40
CA GLN A 291 -20.18 -43.41 11.29
C GLN A 291 -21.17 -44.49 10.85
N GLN A 292 -22.41 -44.53 11.43
CA GLN A 292 -23.44 -45.46 11.05
C GLN A 292 -23.91 -45.31 9.58
N GLU A 293 -24.13 -44.08 9.11
CA GLU A 293 -24.53 -43.80 7.72
C GLU A 293 -23.43 -44.27 6.74
N ILE A 294 -22.16 -44.00 7.11
CA ILE A 294 -20.99 -44.45 6.32
C ILE A 294 -20.91 -45.97 6.29
N GLY A 295 -21.15 -46.65 7.43
CA GLY A 295 -21.22 -48.09 7.52
C GLY A 295 -22.29 -48.68 6.61
N ILE A 296 -23.50 -48.13 6.63
CA ILE A 296 -24.60 -48.53 5.75
C ILE A 296 -24.27 -48.34 4.28
N MET A 297 -23.70 -47.18 3.90
CA MET A 297 -23.30 -46.94 2.52
C MET A 297 -22.24 -47.93 2.03
N ARG A 298 -21.29 -48.31 2.89
CA ARG A 298 -20.29 -49.36 2.57
C ARG A 298 -20.91 -50.72 2.43
N ALA A 299 -21.84 -51.08 3.33
CA ALA A 299 -22.58 -52.37 3.23
C ALA A 299 -23.41 -52.44 1.94
N LEU A 300 -23.90 -51.33 1.42
CA LEU A 300 -24.61 -51.21 0.13
C LEU A 300 -23.67 -51.17 -1.08
N GLY A 301 -22.34 -51.38 -0.89
CA GLY A 301 -21.35 -51.46 -1.96
C GLY A 301 -20.84 -50.12 -2.48
N TYR A 302 -21.07 -49.01 -1.76
CA TYR A 302 -20.48 -47.69 -2.13
C TYR A 302 -18.97 -47.74 -1.90
N GLY A 303 -18.20 -47.52 -2.98
CA GLY A 303 -16.73 -47.44 -2.87
C GLY A 303 -16.25 -46.23 -2.10
N SER A 304 -15.07 -46.38 -1.48
CA SER A 304 -14.40 -45.35 -0.67
C SER A 304 -14.32 -43.99 -1.34
N GLY A 305 -14.06 -43.93 -2.65
CA GLY A 305 -13.97 -42.69 -3.42
C GLY A 305 -15.31 -41.92 -3.50
N LYS A 306 -16.46 -42.65 -3.58
CA LYS A 306 -17.78 -42.01 -3.60
C LYS A 306 -18.13 -41.38 -2.22
N ILE A 307 -17.74 -42.05 -1.13
CA ILE A 307 -17.94 -41.54 0.22
C ILE A 307 -17.06 -40.32 0.46
N ALA A 308 -15.78 -40.42 0.11
CA ALA A 308 -14.86 -39.29 0.20
C ALA A 308 -15.33 -38.07 -0.62
N SER A 309 -15.85 -38.28 -1.84
CA SER A 309 -16.35 -37.21 -2.69
C SER A 309 -17.59 -36.49 -2.11
N LEU A 310 -18.42 -37.17 -1.32
CA LEU A 310 -19.53 -36.56 -0.60
C LEU A 310 -19.04 -35.59 0.47
N PHE A 311 -18.06 -35.97 1.29
CA PHE A 311 -17.49 -35.09 2.34
C PHE A 311 -16.72 -33.92 1.74
N LEU A 312 -15.87 -34.18 0.75
CA LEU A 312 -15.12 -33.13 0.07
C LEU A 312 -16.04 -32.19 -0.72
N GLY A 313 -17.08 -32.70 -1.38
CA GLY A 313 -18.07 -31.90 -2.06
C GLY A 313 -18.83 -30.96 -1.11
N LYS A 314 -19.17 -31.45 0.09
CA LYS A 314 -19.78 -30.63 1.14
C LYS A 314 -18.80 -29.54 1.63
N ALA A 315 -17.54 -29.89 1.88
CA ALA A 315 -16.52 -28.96 2.31
C ALA A 315 -16.30 -27.86 1.26
N LEU A 316 -16.25 -28.21 -0.03
CA LEU A 316 -16.14 -27.27 -1.14
C LEU A 316 -17.31 -26.30 -1.18
N MET A 317 -18.56 -26.78 -1.02
CA MET A 317 -19.74 -25.91 -1.00
C MET A 317 -19.76 -24.96 0.21
N ILE A 318 -19.41 -25.47 1.41
CA ILE A 318 -19.26 -24.64 2.62
C ILE A 318 -18.17 -23.59 2.40
N GLY A 319 -17.05 -23.97 1.78
CA GLY A 319 -15.96 -23.08 1.43
C GLY A 319 -16.39 -21.96 0.47
N LEU A 320 -17.14 -22.27 -0.57
CA LEU A 320 -17.64 -21.29 -1.55
C LEU A 320 -18.63 -20.30 -0.91
N ILE A 321 -19.62 -20.80 -0.20
CA ILE A 321 -20.62 -19.94 0.49
C ILE A 321 -19.92 -19.12 1.57
N GLY A 322 -19.06 -19.77 2.36
CA GLY A 322 -18.27 -19.14 3.40
C GLY A 322 -17.34 -18.05 2.89
N ALA A 323 -16.74 -18.26 1.71
CA ALA A 323 -15.91 -17.24 1.06
C ALA A 323 -16.70 -16.00 0.67
N ALA A 324 -17.85 -16.15 0.02
CA ALA A 324 -18.66 -15.02 -0.41
C ALA A 324 -19.23 -14.22 0.78
N VAL A 325 -19.81 -14.91 1.76
CA VAL A 325 -20.37 -14.29 2.96
C VAL A 325 -19.26 -13.71 3.85
N GLY A 326 -18.18 -14.47 4.06
CA GLY A 326 -17.03 -14.06 4.85
C GLY A 326 -16.32 -12.84 4.26
N PHE A 327 -16.16 -12.78 2.94
CA PHE A 327 -15.62 -11.59 2.27
C PHE A 327 -16.49 -10.36 2.53
N SER A 328 -17.81 -10.48 2.40
CA SER A 328 -18.76 -9.37 2.60
C SER A 328 -18.71 -8.87 4.05
N ILE A 329 -18.74 -9.79 5.01
CA ILE A 329 -18.66 -9.46 6.45
C ILE A 329 -17.28 -8.90 6.78
N GLY A 330 -16.20 -9.53 6.33
CA GLY A 330 -14.82 -9.10 6.60
C GLY A 330 -14.53 -7.72 6.05
N THR A 331 -14.98 -7.43 4.82
CA THR A 331 -14.88 -6.09 4.23
C THR A 331 -15.71 -5.08 5.01
N GLY A 332 -16.93 -5.43 5.42
CA GLY A 332 -17.80 -4.58 6.25
C GLY A 332 -17.17 -4.26 7.61
N LEU A 333 -16.58 -5.25 8.27
CA LEU A 333 -15.85 -5.06 9.53
C LEU A 333 -14.62 -4.15 9.35
N ALA A 334 -13.84 -4.37 8.29
CA ALA A 334 -12.69 -3.52 7.98
C ALA A 334 -13.09 -2.06 7.75
N LEU A 335 -14.17 -1.82 6.98
CA LEU A 335 -14.66 -0.47 6.71
C LEU A 335 -15.22 0.22 7.96
N ARG A 336 -15.89 -0.52 8.84
CA ARG A 336 -16.57 0.04 10.02
C ARG A 336 -15.64 0.25 11.21
N TYR A 337 -14.79 -0.72 11.51
CA TYR A 337 -13.94 -0.74 12.70
C TYR A 337 -12.45 -0.52 12.42
N GLY A 338 -12.01 -0.70 11.17
CA GLY A 338 -10.62 -0.51 10.79
C GLY A 338 -10.06 0.87 11.13
N PRO A 339 -10.78 1.99 10.88
CA PRO A 339 -10.30 3.33 11.23
C PRO A 339 -10.04 3.50 12.72
N ASP A 340 -10.91 2.96 13.57
CA ASP A 340 -10.83 3.15 15.02
C ASP A 340 -9.71 2.30 15.66
N ILE A 341 -9.55 1.05 15.19
CA ILE A 341 -8.56 0.11 15.74
C ILE A 341 -7.13 0.45 15.32
N PHE A 342 -6.94 0.84 14.06
CA PHE A 342 -5.61 1.04 13.48
C PHE A 342 -5.25 2.51 13.24
N GLN A 343 -6.07 3.45 13.70
CA GLN A 343 -5.90 4.89 13.51
C GLN A 343 -5.63 5.27 12.03
N ILE A 344 -6.34 4.62 11.13
CA ILE A 344 -6.19 4.78 9.69
C ILE A 344 -7.28 5.73 9.19
N THR A 345 -6.94 6.62 8.27
CA THR A 345 -7.94 7.45 7.61
C THR A 345 -8.98 6.59 6.89
N ALA A 346 -10.27 6.74 7.21
CA ALA A 346 -11.36 5.92 6.67
C ALA A 346 -11.35 5.83 5.12
N LYS A 347 -10.91 6.89 4.44
CA LYS A 347 -10.77 6.93 2.96
C LYS A 347 -9.70 5.98 2.41
N MET A 348 -8.78 5.46 3.24
CA MET A 348 -7.73 4.54 2.81
C MET A 348 -8.18 3.09 2.80
N ILE A 349 -9.24 2.76 3.52
CA ILE A 349 -9.82 1.42 3.51
C ILE A 349 -10.75 1.30 2.31
N LYS A 350 -10.43 0.39 1.41
CA LYS A 350 -11.23 0.14 0.20
C LYS A 350 -11.45 -1.35 0.03
N PRO A 351 -12.64 -1.77 -0.47
CA PRO A 351 -12.89 -3.15 -0.83
C PRO A 351 -11.88 -3.63 -1.88
N GLU A 352 -11.20 -4.72 -1.62
CA GLU A 352 -10.26 -5.33 -2.55
C GLU A 352 -10.89 -6.53 -3.25
N TYR A 353 -11.48 -6.31 -4.42
CA TYR A 353 -12.15 -7.37 -5.19
C TYR A 353 -11.22 -8.53 -5.60
N SER A 354 -9.92 -8.29 -5.66
CA SER A 354 -8.94 -9.37 -5.85
C SER A 354 -8.98 -10.39 -4.72
N LEU A 355 -9.24 -9.96 -3.48
CA LEU A 355 -9.39 -10.84 -2.33
C LEU A 355 -10.65 -11.72 -2.44
N LEU A 356 -11.72 -11.22 -3.07
CA LEU A 356 -12.90 -12.03 -3.32
C LEU A 356 -12.57 -13.21 -4.23
N ILE A 357 -11.85 -12.96 -5.32
CA ILE A 357 -11.45 -14.01 -6.27
C ILE A 357 -10.53 -15.04 -5.57
N TRP A 358 -9.53 -14.55 -4.85
CA TRP A 358 -8.63 -15.43 -4.10
C TRP A 358 -9.33 -16.19 -2.98
N SER A 359 -10.28 -15.60 -2.26
CA SER A 359 -11.05 -16.30 -1.22
C SER A 359 -11.98 -17.38 -1.80
N LEU A 360 -12.58 -17.13 -2.98
CA LEU A 360 -13.40 -18.13 -3.68
C LEU A 360 -12.61 -19.35 -4.18
N ILE A 361 -11.30 -19.22 -4.33
CA ILE A 361 -10.41 -20.34 -4.68
C ILE A 361 -9.80 -20.97 -3.42
N ALA A 362 -9.23 -20.14 -2.56
CA ALA A 362 -8.45 -20.59 -1.41
C ALA A 362 -9.34 -21.19 -0.30
N ALA A 363 -10.51 -20.61 -0.01
CA ALA A 363 -11.36 -21.12 1.07
C ALA A 363 -11.94 -22.50 0.80
N PRO A 364 -12.47 -22.81 -0.41
CA PRO A 364 -12.88 -24.17 -0.73
C PRO A 364 -11.71 -25.16 -0.71
N ALA A 365 -10.54 -24.79 -1.26
CA ALA A 365 -9.36 -25.62 -1.22
C ALA A 365 -8.90 -25.91 0.22
N PHE A 366 -8.90 -24.88 1.06
CA PHE A 366 -8.55 -24.99 2.47
C PHE A 366 -9.56 -25.86 3.25
N ALA A 367 -10.87 -25.70 2.98
CA ALA A 367 -11.91 -26.54 3.57
C ALA A 367 -11.75 -28.01 3.16
N ALA A 368 -11.46 -28.27 1.89
CA ALA A 368 -11.24 -29.62 1.38
C ALA A 368 -9.99 -30.26 2.01
N LEU A 369 -8.88 -29.52 2.11
CA LEU A 369 -7.65 -29.99 2.76
C LEU A 369 -7.86 -30.27 4.25
N SER A 370 -8.49 -29.37 4.99
CA SER A 370 -8.77 -29.55 6.42
C SER A 370 -9.72 -30.70 6.69
N SER A 371 -10.64 -30.99 5.75
CA SER A 371 -11.58 -32.11 5.85
C SER A 371 -11.01 -33.41 5.29
N PHE A 372 -9.85 -33.40 4.64
CA PHE A 372 -9.28 -34.57 3.98
C PHE A 372 -8.92 -35.66 4.99
N ILE A 373 -8.21 -35.33 6.07
CA ILE A 373 -7.83 -36.30 7.11
C ILE A 373 -9.07 -36.94 7.74
N PRO A 374 -10.07 -36.15 8.24
CA PRO A 374 -11.32 -36.73 8.73
C PRO A 374 -12.06 -37.62 7.70
N ALA A 375 -12.09 -37.20 6.44
CA ALA A 375 -12.71 -37.99 5.38
C ALA A 375 -11.99 -39.34 5.13
N MET A 376 -10.66 -39.32 5.18
CA MET A 376 -9.86 -40.55 5.05
C MET A 376 -10.06 -41.49 6.24
N VAL A 377 -10.12 -40.98 7.45
CA VAL A 377 -10.45 -41.77 8.66
C VAL A 377 -11.81 -42.42 8.51
N ALA A 378 -12.83 -41.70 8.03
CA ALA A 378 -14.17 -42.24 7.77
C ALA A 378 -14.17 -43.37 6.77
N VAL A 379 -13.34 -43.28 5.75
CA VAL A 379 -13.27 -44.25 4.67
C VAL A 379 -12.47 -45.52 5.05
N THR A 380 -11.51 -45.42 5.96
CA THR A 380 -10.66 -46.53 6.38
C THR A 380 -11.25 -47.38 7.53
N GLN A 381 -12.29 -46.90 8.22
CA GLN A 381 -12.94 -47.64 9.29
C GLN A 381 -13.61 -48.94 8.77
N ASP A 382 -13.46 -50.01 9.56
CA ASP A 382 -14.09 -51.29 9.25
C ASP A 382 -15.61 -51.21 9.46
N PRO A 383 -16.44 -51.55 8.45
CA PRO A 383 -17.89 -51.55 8.57
C PRO A 383 -18.43 -52.45 9.68
N ALA A 384 -17.72 -53.55 10.00
CA ALA A 384 -18.12 -54.47 11.04
C ALA A 384 -17.99 -53.85 12.46
N LEU A 385 -17.01 -52.98 12.67
CA LEU A 385 -16.83 -52.27 13.93
C LEU A 385 -17.84 -51.13 14.10
N THR A 386 -18.13 -50.41 13.03
CA THR A 386 -19.04 -49.23 13.08
C THR A 386 -20.52 -49.63 13.28
N LEU A 387 -20.90 -50.88 12.98
CA LEU A 387 -22.25 -51.41 13.21
C LEU A 387 -22.41 -52.11 14.56
N ARG A 388 -21.29 -52.31 15.31
CA ARG A 388 -21.26 -53.03 16.58
C ARG A 388 -21.11 -52.15 17.83
N GLU A 389 -20.75 -50.89 17.65
CA GLU A 389 -20.71 -49.93 18.72
C GLU A 389 -22.14 -49.37 18.97
N GLU A 390 -22.90 -50.05 19.88
CA GLU A 390 -24.02 -49.53 20.64
C GLU A 390 -23.52 -49.11 22.02
#